data_0b623ecdb87046c1e989b096c33f9b10
#
_entry.id   0b623ecdb87046c1e989b096c33f9b10
#
_cell.length_a   1.000
_cell.length_b   1.000
_cell.length_c   1.000
_cell.angle_alpha   90.00
_cell.angle_beta   90.00
_cell.angle_gamma   90.00
#
_symmetry.space_group_name_H-M   'P 1'
#
loop_
_entity.id
_entity.type
_entity.pdbx_description
1 polymer ?
#
loop_
_entity_poly.entity_id
_entity_poly.type
_entity_poly.pdbx_seq_one_letter_code
_entity_poly.pdbx_strand_id
1 'polypeptide(L)'
;MRRSLINLLLASVLIVQFPAAYAQRKKAGKAAPVSVATQRGADVIAAAQLRDYLSFIASDEMEGRDTPSRGLDTTARFLAMNLSRWGLKPAGDTGSYFQSIALRRNRVDDTQTRVEVNGRTLLLGQDYIPASTAGSATGQLVFAGNGWYIKSKNIDAYKDIDAKGKIAVIFATPNSFPRGLTRANLVGKQGEDWIGATEYASKHGVIGIIYVPDFQFLANWNRNRQRTLERGNTVVEKFQTQGAARIPSITISPELATSLFAGEMLGASAIFDRIYSGVEVPASFAMNPDKTLTLNIVVKNDTIGTQNVVAVWEGIDPVLKGEYVALGAHYDHVGLGTQKGDFIYNGADDDGSGTTALLAMAEALAHARLRPKRSVLFVWHAGEEKGLWGSRYFTDYPTIPLERIVTQLNIDMIGRSRKEGDPDPRNKDLSGPNDIYVIGSKMMSSELGELSETVNKSFLNLNFDYRYDDPADPNRFFFRSDHYNYARKGVPIIFYFDGVHEDYHQPGDSADKIDYSKMEKVTRTIYMTLWEIANRPVRPKVDKQLPTELTRQ
;
A
#
# COMPACT_ATOMS: atom_id res chain seq x y z
N MET A 1 -74.32 -68.64 -36.76
CA MET A 1 -73.74 -69.16 -38.00
C MET A 1 -72.24 -69.04 -38.01
N ARG A 2 -71.64 -70.27 -38.16
CA ARG A 2 -70.27 -70.51 -38.71
C ARG A 2 -69.08 -69.76 -38.03
N ARG A 3 -68.14 -70.42 -37.58
CA ARG A 3 -67.21 -71.60 -37.67
C ARG A 3 -65.85 -71.05 -37.21
N SER A 4 -65.35 -71.59 -36.14
CA SER A 4 -64.09 -72.36 -35.96
C SER A 4 -63.01 -72.14 -36.99
N LEU A 5 -61.85 -71.78 -36.49
CA LEU A 5 -60.58 -72.39 -36.93
C LEU A 5 -59.53 -72.23 -35.87
N ILE A 6 -59.13 -73.40 -35.39
CA ILE A 6 -57.96 -73.64 -34.48
C ILE A 6 -56.71 -73.54 -35.35
N ASN A 7 -55.70 -72.78 -34.88
CA ASN A 7 -54.37 -72.96 -35.39
C ASN A 7 -53.44 -73.13 -34.22
N LEU A 8 -52.95 -74.33 -34.16
CA LEU A 8 -51.82 -74.85 -33.31
C LEU A 8 -50.56 -74.20 -33.79
N LEU A 9 -49.82 -73.51 -32.92
CA LEU A 9 -48.47 -73.10 -33.19
C LEU A 9 -47.57 -73.71 -32.14
N LEU A 10 -46.67 -74.59 -32.60
CA LEU A 10 -45.61 -75.22 -31.86
C LEU A 10 -44.66 -74.15 -31.28
N ALA A 11 -44.49 -74.14 -29.98
CA ALA A 11 -43.44 -73.36 -29.32
C ALA A 11 -42.13 -74.16 -29.34
N SER A 12 -41.20 -73.76 -30.17
CA SER A 12 -39.81 -74.22 -30.12
C SER A 12 -39.08 -73.52 -28.97
N VAL A 13 -38.75 -74.30 -27.94
CA VAL A 13 -37.92 -73.80 -26.82
C VAL A 13 -36.48 -73.76 -27.29
N LEU A 14 -35.94 -72.56 -27.55
CA LEU A 14 -34.52 -72.32 -27.74
C LEU A 14 -33.85 -72.16 -26.36
N ILE A 15 -33.12 -73.17 -25.89
CA ILE A 15 -32.29 -73.08 -24.72
C ILE A 15 -31.03 -72.30 -25.11
N VAL A 16 -31.00 -71.00 -24.77
CA VAL A 16 -29.77 -70.18 -24.86
C VAL A 16 -28.93 -70.45 -23.60
N GLN A 17 -27.86 -71.18 -23.76
CA GLN A 17 -26.82 -71.32 -22.72
C GLN A 17 -26.06 -69.98 -22.61
N PHE A 18 -26.28 -69.24 -21.52
CA PHE A 18 -25.38 -68.16 -21.13
C PHE A 18 -24.14 -68.71 -20.50
N PRO A 19 -22.91 -68.34 -20.98
CA PRO A 19 -21.70 -68.67 -20.26
C PRO A 19 -21.69 -67.86 -18.95
N ALA A 20 -21.54 -68.57 -17.83
CA ALA A 20 -21.30 -67.98 -16.50
C ALA A 20 -20.00 -67.18 -16.52
N ALA A 21 -20.10 -65.86 -16.81
CA ALA A 21 -18.98 -64.97 -16.60
C ALA A 21 -18.74 -64.84 -15.09
N TYR A 22 -17.71 -65.48 -14.61
CA TYR A 22 -17.18 -65.29 -13.26
C TYR A 22 -16.79 -63.82 -13.10
N ALA A 23 -17.68 -63.03 -12.49
CA ALA A 23 -17.37 -61.68 -12.08
C ALA A 23 -16.31 -61.75 -10.98
N GLN A 24 -15.04 -61.58 -11.35
CA GLN A 24 -13.99 -61.27 -10.40
C GLN A 24 -14.37 -59.91 -9.74
N ARG A 25 -14.91 -59.96 -8.52
CA ARG A 25 -14.97 -58.81 -7.62
C ARG A 25 -13.51 -58.36 -7.43
N LYS A 26 -13.10 -57.31 -8.19
CA LYS A 26 -11.95 -56.49 -7.82
C LYS A 26 -12.17 -56.07 -6.37
N LYS A 27 -11.37 -56.59 -5.43
CA LYS A 27 -11.29 -56.02 -4.09
C LYS A 27 -11.06 -54.54 -4.27
N ALA A 28 -12.03 -53.71 -3.81
CA ALA A 28 -11.84 -52.28 -3.74
C ALA A 28 -10.55 -52.01 -2.96
N GLY A 29 -9.51 -51.60 -3.66
CA GLY A 29 -8.25 -51.22 -3.03
C GLY A 29 -8.58 -50.15 -1.97
N LYS A 30 -8.02 -50.29 -0.78
CA LYS A 30 -8.11 -49.23 0.23
C LYS A 30 -7.68 -47.96 -0.48
N ALA A 31 -8.59 -46.94 -0.50
CA ALA A 31 -8.27 -45.61 -1.02
C ALA A 31 -6.95 -45.15 -0.35
N ALA A 32 -6.02 -44.67 -1.15
CA ALA A 32 -4.78 -44.11 -0.61
C ALA A 32 -5.09 -43.07 0.47
N PRO A 33 -4.34 -43.01 1.58
CA PRO A 33 -4.59 -42.05 2.62
C PRO A 33 -4.51 -40.61 2.01
N VAL A 34 -5.53 -39.81 2.25
CA VAL A 34 -5.59 -38.40 1.79
C VAL A 34 -4.41 -37.66 2.41
N SER A 35 -3.68 -36.89 1.59
CA SER A 35 -2.52 -36.13 2.07
C SER A 35 -2.91 -35.13 3.15
N VAL A 36 -1.98 -34.76 4.01
CA VAL A 36 -2.21 -33.70 5.03
C VAL A 36 -2.58 -32.38 4.38
N ALA A 37 -1.96 -32.04 3.26
CA ALA A 37 -2.27 -30.83 2.50
C ALA A 37 -3.74 -30.84 2.02
N THR A 38 -4.21 -31.95 1.45
CA THR A 38 -5.60 -32.14 1.01
C THR A 38 -6.59 -32.06 2.18
N GLN A 39 -6.25 -32.65 3.34
CA GLN A 39 -7.12 -32.56 4.53
C GLN A 39 -7.25 -31.12 5.04
N ARG A 40 -6.19 -30.33 4.91
CA ARG A 40 -6.13 -28.90 5.28
C ARG A 40 -6.71 -27.98 4.20
N GLY A 41 -7.09 -28.49 3.04
CA GLY A 41 -7.68 -27.72 1.95
C GLY A 41 -6.68 -26.99 1.05
N ALA A 42 -5.37 -27.21 1.20
CA ALA A 42 -4.36 -26.55 0.37
C ALA A 42 -4.50 -26.83 -1.13
N ASP A 43 -5.10 -27.96 -1.51
CA ASP A 43 -5.33 -28.36 -2.91
C ASP A 43 -6.46 -27.55 -3.59
N VAL A 44 -7.26 -26.79 -2.84
CA VAL A 44 -8.25 -25.85 -3.39
C VAL A 44 -7.56 -24.68 -4.06
N ILE A 45 -6.40 -24.28 -3.52
CA ILE A 45 -5.60 -23.18 -4.08
C ILE A 45 -4.94 -23.68 -5.36
N ALA A 46 -5.40 -23.18 -6.51
CA ALA A 46 -4.96 -23.60 -7.83
C ALA A 46 -4.73 -22.41 -8.76
N ALA A 47 -3.80 -22.53 -9.70
CA ALA A 47 -3.47 -21.48 -10.66
C ALA A 47 -4.69 -21.00 -11.46
N ALA A 48 -5.62 -21.88 -11.81
CA ALA A 48 -6.85 -21.52 -12.53
C ALA A 48 -7.77 -20.65 -11.65
N GLN A 49 -7.99 -21.04 -10.38
CA GLN A 49 -8.78 -20.26 -9.42
C GLN A 49 -8.18 -18.87 -9.18
N LEU A 50 -6.86 -18.79 -8.98
CA LEU A 50 -6.14 -17.52 -8.80
C LEU A 50 -6.29 -16.62 -10.04
N ARG A 51 -6.20 -17.21 -11.24
CA ARG A 51 -6.43 -16.48 -12.50
C ARG A 51 -7.84 -15.92 -12.59
N ASP A 52 -8.85 -16.70 -12.25
CA ASP A 52 -10.26 -16.27 -12.34
C ASP A 52 -10.51 -15.07 -11.43
N TYR A 53 -10.02 -15.09 -10.19
CA TYR A 53 -10.17 -13.97 -9.25
C TYR A 53 -9.36 -12.74 -9.69
N LEU A 54 -8.10 -12.96 -10.08
CA LEU A 54 -7.24 -11.85 -10.49
C LEU A 54 -7.72 -11.17 -11.75
N SER A 55 -8.21 -11.93 -12.73
CA SER A 55 -8.78 -11.38 -13.97
C SER A 55 -9.95 -10.44 -13.71
N PHE A 56 -10.73 -10.66 -12.64
CA PHE A 56 -11.76 -9.72 -12.21
C PHE A 56 -11.17 -8.53 -11.44
N ILE A 57 -10.31 -8.80 -10.45
CA ILE A 57 -9.78 -7.76 -9.55
C ILE A 57 -8.89 -6.76 -10.31
N ALA A 58 -8.10 -7.24 -11.27
CA ALA A 58 -7.20 -6.44 -12.09
C ALA A 58 -7.77 -6.13 -13.49
N SER A 59 -9.10 -6.18 -13.65
CA SER A 59 -9.73 -5.80 -14.93
C SER A 59 -9.84 -4.28 -15.08
N ASP A 60 -10.01 -3.82 -16.31
CA ASP A 60 -10.19 -2.40 -16.65
C ASP A 60 -11.42 -1.77 -15.99
N GLU A 61 -12.47 -2.58 -15.74
CA GLU A 61 -13.69 -2.15 -15.05
C GLU A 61 -13.43 -1.71 -13.59
N MET A 62 -12.32 -2.16 -13.02
CA MET A 62 -11.92 -1.75 -11.67
C MET A 62 -11.16 -0.42 -11.65
N GLU A 63 -10.89 0.19 -12.82
CA GLU A 63 -10.29 1.52 -12.96
C GLU A 63 -9.00 1.68 -12.13
N GLY A 64 -8.21 0.59 -11.97
CA GLY A 64 -6.98 0.57 -11.19
C GLY A 64 -7.16 0.80 -9.68
N ARG A 65 -8.35 0.62 -9.14
CA ARG A 65 -8.68 0.54 -7.70
C ARG A 65 -8.09 1.66 -6.83
N ASP A 66 -8.00 2.91 -7.34
CA ASP A 66 -7.47 4.03 -6.54
C ASP A 66 -8.26 4.23 -5.23
N THR A 67 -7.59 4.69 -4.19
CA THR A 67 -8.21 4.99 -2.89
C THR A 67 -8.51 6.50 -2.76
N PRO A 68 -9.79 6.92 -2.65
CA PRO A 68 -11.02 6.15 -2.85
C PRO A 68 -11.48 6.15 -4.31
N SER A 69 -12.10 5.07 -4.77
CA SER A 69 -12.72 4.99 -6.10
C SER A 69 -13.87 3.99 -6.14
N ARG A 70 -14.64 4.04 -7.24
CA ARG A 70 -15.70 3.07 -7.51
C ARG A 70 -15.14 1.66 -7.71
N GLY A 71 -14.00 1.53 -8.39
CA GLY A 71 -13.34 0.24 -8.62
C GLY A 71 -12.92 -0.41 -7.31
N LEU A 72 -12.33 0.37 -6.38
CA LEU A 72 -12.00 -0.09 -5.04
C LEU A 72 -13.24 -0.57 -4.28
N ASP A 73 -14.33 0.21 -4.28
CA ASP A 73 -15.57 -0.16 -3.60
C ASP A 73 -16.21 -1.42 -4.19
N THR A 74 -16.11 -1.59 -5.52
CA THR A 74 -16.59 -2.79 -6.22
C THR A 74 -15.79 -4.02 -5.80
N THR A 75 -14.46 -3.89 -5.75
CA THR A 75 -13.56 -4.95 -5.26
C THR A 75 -13.87 -5.30 -3.79
N ALA A 76 -14.07 -4.31 -2.92
CA ALA A 76 -14.42 -4.56 -1.52
C ALA A 76 -15.73 -5.37 -1.38
N ARG A 77 -16.75 -5.04 -2.18
CA ARG A 77 -18.02 -5.78 -2.20
C ARG A 77 -17.86 -7.20 -2.76
N PHE A 78 -17.04 -7.36 -3.78
CA PHE A 78 -16.70 -8.68 -4.32
C PHE A 78 -16.05 -9.57 -3.29
N LEU A 79 -15.05 -9.05 -2.54
CA LEU A 79 -14.42 -9.74 -1.43
C LEU A 79 -15.45 -10.12 -0.36
N ALA A 80 -16.21 -9.16 0.14
CA ALA A 80 -17.21 -9.39 1.20
C ALA A 80 -18.28 -10.40 0.81
N MET A 81 -18.73 -10.38 -0.46
CA MET A 81 -19.71 -11.35 -1.00
C MET A 81 -19.16 -12.78 -0.95
N ASN A 82 -17.94 -12.99 -1.41
CA ASN A 82 -17.31 -14.32 -1.39
C ASN A 82 -17.06 -14.81 0.05
N LEU A 83 -16.55 -13.94 0.93
CA LEU A 83 -16.33 -14.25 2.35
C LEU A 83 -17.63 -14.68 3.04
N SER A 84 -18.71 -13.94 2.79
CA SER A 84 -20.05 -14.28 3.30
C SER A 84 -20.56 -15.61 2.76
N ARG A 85 -20.39 -15.87 1.45
CA ARG A 85 -20.78 -17.11 0.79
C ARG A 85 -20.08 -18.34 1.37
N TRP A 86 -18.82 -18.19 1.79
CA TRP A 86 -18.02 -19.26 2.41
C TRP A 86 -18.22 -19.34 3.93
N GLY A 87 -19.01 -18.46 4.54
CA GLY A 87 -19.34 -18.49 5.97
C GLY A 87 -18.26 -17.92 6.88
N LEU A 88 -17.34 -17.09 6.36
CA LEU A 88 -16.47 -16.30 7.21
C LEU A 88 -17.30 -15.27 7.97
N LYS A 89 -16.95 -15.01 9.22
CA LYS A 89 -17.65 -14.02 10.04
C LYS A 89 -17.16 -12.60 9.70
N PRO A 90 -18.08 -11.62 9.58
CA PRO A 90 -17.70 -10.23 9.45
C PRO A 90 -16.97 -9.77 10.73
N ALA A 91 -15.90 -8.99 10.57
CA ALA A 91 -15.08 -8.48 11.67
C ALA A 91 -14.70 -7.00 11.50
N GLY A 92 -15.42 -6.28 10.66
CA GLY A 92 -15.34 -4.82 10.54
C GLY A 92 -16.25 -4.10 11.54
N ASP A 93 -16.60 -2.85 11.25
CA ASP A 93 -17.44 -2.03 12.12
C ASP A 93 -18.87 -2.55 12.18
N THR A 94 -19.48 -2.47 13.35
CA THR A 94 -20.91 -2.79 13.58
C THR A 94 -21.37 -4.14 13.02
N GLY A 95 -20.48 -5.13 12.98
CA GLY A 95 -20.79 -6.48 12.50
C GLY A 95 -20.85 -6.59 10.96
N SER A 96 -20.25 -5.65 10.24
CA SER A 96 -20.05 -5.71 8.78
C SER A 96 -18.67 -6.27 8.43
N TYR A 97 -18.41 -6.51 7.13
CA TYR A 97 -17.07 -6.83 6.64
C TYR A 97 -16.18 -5.59 6.49
N PHE A 98 -16.70 -4.38 6.71
CA PHE A 98 -16.01 -3.15 6.41
C PHE A 98 -15.60 -2.42 7.69
N GLN A 99 -14.31 -2.07 7.79
CA GLN A 99 -13.83 -1.08 8.73
C GLN A 99 -13.75 0.26 7.99
N SER A 100 -14.65 1.17 8.31
CA SER A 100 -14.82 2.44 7.62
C SER A 100 -13.72 3.43 7.99
N ILE A 101 -13.17 4.09 6.98
CA ILE A 101 -12.13 5.11 7.12
C ILE A 101 -12.66 6.43 6.57
N ALA A 102 -12.89 7.39 7.46
CA ALA A 102 -13.30 8.72 7.06
C ALA A 102 -12.13 9.49 6.45
N LEU A 103 -12.34 9.98 5.24
CA LEU A 103 -11.39 10.80 4.49
C LEU A 103 -11.94 12.21 4.32
N ARG A 104 -11.05 13.19 4.32
CA ARG A 104 -11.36 14.57 3.95
C ARG A 104 -10.56 14.97 2.72
N ARG A 105 -11.27 15.38 1.68
CA ARG A 105 -10.69 15.94 0.46
C ARG A 105 -10.70 17.45 0.55
N ASN A 106 -9.53 18.05 0.58
CA ASN A 106 -9.33 19.50 0.62
C ASN A 106 -9.07 20.00 -0.80
N ARG A 107 -9.98 20.79 -1.37
CA ARG A 107 -9.83 21.39 -2.70
C ARG A 107 -9.74 22.92 -2.57
N VAL A 108 -8.83 23.51 -3.30
CA VAL A 108 -8.75 24.98 -3.35
C VAL A 108 -10.01 25.53 -4.03
N ASP A 109 -10.62 26.53 -3.41
CA ASP A 109 -11.69 27.31 -4.05
C ASP A 109 -11.05 28.36 -4.95
N ASP A 110 -11.00 28.10 -6.24
CA ASP A 110 -10.41 28.98 -7.25
C ASP A 110 -11.17 30.31 -7.44
N THR A 111 -12.45 30.33 -7.07
CA THR A 111 -13.29 31.53 -7.16
C THR A 111 -13.05 32.53 -6.02
N GLN A 112 -12.58 32.06 -4.85
CA GLN A 112 -12.36 32.83 -3.64
C GLN A 112 -10.88 33.00 -3.26
N THR A 113 -10.00 32.14 -3.74
CA THR A 113 -8.56 32.25 -3.49
C THR A 113 -7.96 33.40 -4.25
N ARG A 114 -7.21 34.27 -3.54
CA ARG A 114 -6.56 35.49 -4.11
C ARG A 114 -5.16 35.60 -3.53
N VAL A 115 -4.23 35.96 -4.40
CA VAL A 115 -2.85 36.32 -4.02
C VAL A 115 -2.46 37.61 -4.72
N GLU A 116 -1.85 38.52 -3.98
CA GLU A 116 -1.43 39.81 -4.48
C GLU A 116 -0.01 40.15 -4.04
N VAL A 117 0.77 40.72 -4.95
CA VAL A 117 2.10 41.29 -4.68
C VAL A 117 2.02 42.80 -4.91
N ASN A 118 2.33 43.60 -3.89
CA ASN A 118 2.26 45.05 -3.95
C ASN A 118 0.93 45.55 -4.55
N GLY A 119 -0.20 44.94 -4.19
CA GLY A 119 -1.54 45.26 -4.71
C GLY A 119 -1.87 44.76 -6.12
N ARG A 120 -0.93 44.10 -6.80
CA ARG A 120 -1.18 43.47 -8.10
C ARG A 120 -1.67 42.02 -7.87
N THR A 121 -2.88 41.73 -8.33
CA THR A 121 -3.43 40.36 -8.29
C THR A 121 -2.67 39.43 -9.22
N LEU A 122 -2.33 38.25 -8.72
CA LEU A 122 -1.65 37.17 -9.44
C LEU A 122 -2.65 36.18 -10.04
N LEU A 123 -2.26 35.50 -11.13
CA LEU A 123 -3.09 34.54 -11.84
C LEU A 123 -2.91 33.12 -11.26
N LEU A 124 -3.98 32.62 -10.66
CA LEU A 124 -4.02 31.25 -10.13
C LEU A 124 -3.75 30.22 -11.23
N GLY A 125 -2.83 29.30 -10.95
CA GLY A 125 -2.43 28.24 -11.87
C GLY A 125 -1.41 28.65 -12.94
N GLN A 126 -1.21 29.95 -13.17
CA GLN A 126 -0.19 30.50 -14.05
C GLN A 126 0.99 31.06 -13.23
N ASP A 127 0.74 32.06 -12.38
CA ASP A 127 1.76 32.70 -11.56
C ASP A 127 2.07 31.85 -10.32
N TYR A 128 1.08 31.15 -9.79
CA TYR A 128 1.22 30.34 -8.57
C TYR A 128 0.26 29.15 -8.50
N ILE A 129 0.66 28.14 -7.73
CA ILE A 129 -0.17 27.00 -7.30
C ILE A 129 -0.24 27.04 -5.77
N PRO A 130 -1.42 27.23 -5.14
CA PRO A 130 -1.55 27.25 -3.69
C PRO A 130 -1.51 25.84 -3.10
N ALA A 131 -1.08 25.71 -1.85
CA ALA A 131 -1.31 24.48 -1.09
C ALA A 131 -2.79 24.36 -0.70
N SER A 132 -3.27 23.13 -0.48
CA SER A 132 -4.65 22.88 0.00
C SER A 132 -4.78 23.13 1.52
N THR A 133 -4.19 24.23 1.99
CA THR A 133 -4.23 24.70 3.39
C THR A 133 -4.84 26.08 3.41
N ALA A 134 -6.04 26.19 3.99
CA ALA A 134 -6.73 27.47 4.12
C ALA A 134 -5.99 28.41 5.07
N GLY A 135 -5.99 29.69 4.75
CA GLY A 135 -5.42 30.73 5.60
C GLY A 135 -5.21 32.03 4.87
N SER A 136 -5.04 33.10 5.64
CA SER A 136 -4.75 34.46 5.13
C SER A 136 -3.51 34.99 5.82
N ALA A 137 -2.68 35.68 5.06
CA ALA A 137 -1.50 36.39 5.56
C ALA A 137 -1.20 37.60 4.70
N THR A 138 -0.80 38.71 5.33
CA THR A 138 -0.27 39.89 4.67
C THR A 138 1.00 40.33 5.38
N GLY A 139 2.09 40.45 4.66
CA GLY A 139 3.36 40.82 5.27
C GLY A 139 4.49 41.08 4.28
N GLN A 140 5.59 41.61 4.81
CA GLN A 140 6.86 41.77 4.11
C GLN A 140 7.47 40.41 3.83
N LEU A 141 8.39 40.34 2.88
CA LEU A 141 9.06 39.13 2.46
C LEU A 141 10.44 38.99 3.15
N VAL A 142 10.84 37.74 3.40
CA VAL A 142 12.17 37.39 3.84
C VAL A 142 12.62 36.11 3.12
N PHE A 143 13.83 36.12 2.56
CA PHE A 143 14.40 34.91 1.98
C PHE A 143 15.00 34.04 3.08
N ALA A 144 14.52 32.80 3.22
CA ALA A 144 14.91 31.85 4.26
C ALA A 144 15.62 30.60 3.69
N GLY A 145 16.45 30.78 2.67
CA GLY A 145 17.24 29.70 2.10
C GLY A 145 16.40 28.48 1.72
N ASN A 146 16.72 27.31 2.29
CA ASN A 146 15.96 26.06 2.11
C ASN A 146 14.85 25.87 3.17
N GLY A 147 14.75 26.75 4.16
CA GLY A 147 13.74 26.72 5.21
C GLY A 147 13.97 25.72 6.36
N TRP A 148 15.00 24.89 6.31
CA TRP A 148 15.24 23.80 7.27
C TRP A 148 16.17 24.17 8.42
N TYR A 149 16.05 23.40 9.52
CA TYR A 149 17.05 23.27 10.56
C TYR A 149 17.58 21.85 10.57
N ILE A 150 18.92 21.67 10.43
CA ILE A 150 19.58 20.36 10.51
C ILE A 150 20.93 20.56 11.23
N LYS A 151 20.96 20.25 12.52
CA LYS A 151 22.12 20.44 13.39
C LYS A 151 23.37 19.72 12.89
N SER A 152 23.24 18.46 12.48
CA SER A 152 24.35 17.64 11.98
C SER A 152 24.98 18.15 10.68
N LYS A 153 24.31 19.07 9.97
CA LYS A 153 24.75 19.69 8.72
C LYS A 153 25.02 21.18 8.85
N ASN A 154 24.93 21.74 10.06
CA ASN A 154 25.06 23.17 10.33
C ASN A 154 24.11 24.03 9.46
N ILE A 155 22.90 23.51 9.18
CA ILE A 155 21.86 24.19 8.45
C ILE A 155 20.90 24.84 9.45
N ASP A 156 20.75 26.16 9.37
CA ASP A 156 19.79 26.95 10.15
C ASP A 156 19.28 28.10 9.30
N ALA A 157 18.10 27.91 8.71
CA ALA A 157 17.53 28.84 7.74
C ALA A 157 17.05 30.18 8.35
N TYR A 158 16.91 30.27 9.66
CA TYR A 158 16.38 31.49 10.31
C TYR A 158 17.37 32.16 11.27
N LYS A 159 18.62 31.67 11.37
CA LYS A 159 19.61 32.10 12.36
C LYS A 159 19.87 33.62 12.36
N ASP A 160 20.01 34.20 11.16
CA ASP A 160 20.48 35.57 10.99
C ASP A 160 19.40 36.53 10.44
N ILE A 161 18.12 36.13 10.50
CA ILE A 161 17.00 36.91 9.98
C ILE A 161 15.85 37.02 10.98
N ASP A 162 15.19 38.16 11.03
CA ASP A 162 13.91 38.33 11.71
C ASP A 162 12.75 37.97 10.74
N ALA A 163 12.13 36.81 10.99
CA ALA A 163 11.03 36.30 10.16
C ALA A 163 9.66 36.44 10.84
N LYS A 164 9.60 36.94 12.08
CA LYS A 164 8.35 37.02 12.83
C LYS A 164 7.37 37.99 12.15
N GLY A 165 6.14 37.51 11.88
CA GLY A 165 5.11 38.31 11.21
C GLY A 165 5.37 38.54 9.72
N LYS A 166 6.35 37.86 9.12
CA LYS A 166 6.69 38.00 7.70
C LYS A 166 6.35 36.73 6.92
N ILE A 167 6.40 36.84 5.60
CA ILE A 167 6.21 35.72 4.67
C ILE A 167 7.58 35.23 4.20
N ALA A 168 7.87 33.97 4.44
CA ALA A 168 9.15 33.38 4.06
C ALA A 168 9.14 32.95 2.59
N VAL A 169 10.18 33.33 1.85
CA VAL A 169 10.48 32.82 0.51
C VAL A 169 11.52 31.73 0.66
N ILE A 170 11.15 30.51 0.29
CA ILE A 170 11.97 29.31 0.50
C ILE A 170 12.28 28.67 -0.85
N PHE A 171 13.54 28.38 -1.12
CA PHE A 171 13.91 27.61 -2.30
C PHE A 171 13.81 26.11 -1.97
N ALA A 172 12.64 25.55 -2.26
CA ALA A 172 12.33 24.13 -2.08
C ALA A 172 11.03 23.77 -2.81
N THR A 173 10.85 22.52 -3.13
CA THR A 173 9.54 21.93 -3.42
C THR A 173 8.83 21.64 -2.08
N PRO A 174 7.52 21.90 -1.94
CA PRO A 174 6.80 21.59 -0.71
C PRO A 174 7.01 20.13 -0.26
N ASN A 175 7.27 19.94 1.03
CA ASN A 175 7.53 18.63 1.67
C ASN A 175 8.78 17.88 1.17
N SER A 176 9.68 18.51 0.40
CA SER A 176 10.95 17.94 0.00
C SER A 176 12.05 18.17 1.05
N PHE A 177 13.03 17.28 1.07
CA PHE A 177 14.30 17.53 1.77
C PHE A 177 15.13 18.59 1.05
N PRO A 178 16.04 19.27 1.75
CA PRO A 178 17.05 20.09 1.10
C PRO A 178 17.79 19.28 0.04
N ARG A 179 18.16 19.91 -1.06
CA ARG A 179 18.81 19.25 -2.19
C ARG A 179 20.06 18.47 -1.75
N GLY A 180 20.21 17.25 -2.26
CA GLY A 180 21.30 16.35 -1.92
C GLY A 180 21.16 15.65 -0.56
N LEU A 181 20.08 15.92 0.17
CA LEU A 181 19.77 15.24 1.42
C LEU A 181 18.57 14.31 1.27
N THR A 182 18.61 13.24 2.03
CA THR A 182 17.52 12.25 2.14
C THR A 182 17.19 12.06 3.62
N ARG A 183 16.16 11.29 3.91
CA ARG A 183 15.83 10.92 5.29
C ARG A 183 17.02 10.29 6.03
N ALA A 184 17.86 9.52 5.36
CA ALA A 184 19.04 8.89 5.96
C ALA A 184 20.10 9.90 6.47
N ASN A 185 20.08 11.12 5.96
CA ASN A 185 20.99 12.18 6.41
C ASN A 185 20.52 12.92 7.66
N LEU A 186 19.28 12.66 8.12
CA LEU A 186 18.70 13.30 9.31
C LEU A 186 19.05 12.48 10.56
N VAL A 187 20.06 12.94 11.28
CA VAL A 187 20.55 12.31 12.51
C VAL A 187 19.85 12.93 13.71
N GLY A 188 19.49 12.10 14.70
CA GLY A 188 18.88 12.55 15.94
C GLY A 188 17.35 12.68 15.90
N LYS A 189 16.80 13.49 16.80
CA LYS A 189 15.36 13.58 17.05
C LYS A 189 14.71 14.72 16.27
N GLN A 190 13.59 14.42 15.60
CA GLN A 190 12.78 15.43 14.95
C GLN A 190 12.25 16.46 15.97
N GLY A 191 12.26 17.73 15.59
CA GLY A 191 11.85 18.83 16.45
C GLY A 191 12.97 19.40 17.33
N GLU A 192 14.09 18.66 17.47
CA GLU A 192 15.27 19.05 18.27
C GLU A 192 16.55 19.11 17.42
N ASP A 193 16.95 18.01 16.78
CA ASP A 193 18.17 17.93 15.99
C ASP A 193 17.96 18.26 14.51
N TRP A 194 16.72 18.13 14.04
CA TRP A 194 16.30 18.59 12.72
C TRP A 194 14.80 18.93 12.70
N ILE A 195 14.46 19.95 11.92
CA ILE A 195 13.10 20.50 11.83
C ILE A 195 12.83 20.81 10.36
N GLY A 196 11.70 20.32 9.83
CA GLY A 196 11.28 20.58 8.45
C GLY A 196 10.82 22.02 8.22
N ALA A 197 10.86 22.46 6.97
CA ALA A 197 10.68 23.86 6.59
C ALA A 197 9.40 24.52 7.15
N THR A 198 8.25 23.84 7.04
CA THR A 198 6.97 24.41 7.53
C THR A 198 6.92 24.51 9.07
N GLU A 199 7.39 23.46 9.76
CA GLU A 199 7.44 23.47 11.22
C GLU A 199 8.44 24.53 11.74
N TYR A 200 9.59 24.64 11.08
CA TYR A 200 10.62 25.62 11.48
C TYR A 200 10.18 27.06 11.21
N ALA A 201 9.51 27.30 10.06
CA ALA A 201 8.88 28.59 9.78
C ALA A 201 7.86 28.97 10.87
N SER A 202 7.02 28.01 11.30
CA SER A 202 6.06 28.24 12.38
C SER A 202 6.73 28.61 13.71
N LYS A 203 7.80 27.92 14.09
CA LYS A 203 8.57 28.22 15.32
C LYS A 203 9.17 29.63 15.31
N HIS A 204 9.47 30.20 14.13
CA HIS A 204 9.98 31.54 13.94
C HIS A 204 8.88 32.61 13.70
N GLY A 205 7.58 32.22 13.84
CA GLY A 205 6.45 33.15 13.72
C GLY A 205 6.20 33.63 12.29
N VAL A 206 6.63 32.86 11.28
CA VAL A 206 6.30 33.08 9.86
C VAL A 206 4.80 32.90 9.66
N ILE A 207 4.18 33.83 8.92
CA ILE A 207 2.72 33.83 8.69
C ILE A 207 2.28 33.31 7.34
N GLY A 208 3.20 33.17 6.37
CA GLY A 208 2.96 32.61 5.04
C GLY A 208 4.25 32.09 4.42
N ILE A 209 4.15 31.16 3.47
CA ILE A 209 5.33 30.60 2.77
C ILE A 209 5.15 30.70 1.26
N ILE A 210 6.19 31.16 0.58
CA ILE A 210 6.35 31.09 -0.87
C ILE A 210 7.43 30.07 -1.17
N TYR A 211 7.08 29.01 -1.91
CA TYR A 211 8.04 28.05 -2.42
C TYR A 211 8.50 28.43 -3.81
N VAL A 212 9.81 28.55 -4.01
CA VAL A 212 10.46 28.62 -5.32
C VAL A 212 10.91 27.20 -5.66
N PRO A 213 10.22 26.51 -6.58
CA PRO A 213 10.40 25.08 -6.79
C PRO A 213 11.60 24.74 -7.66
N ASP A 214 12.00 23.47 -7.64
CA ASP A 214 13.02 22.91 -8.52
C ASP A 214 12.50 22.68 -9.97
N PHE A 215 13.41 22.31 -10.87
CA PHE A 215 13.07 22.01 -12.27
C PHE A 215 12.14 20.81 -12.42
N GLN A 216 12.22 19.83 -11.56
CA GLN A 216 11.35 18.65 -11.63
C GLN A 216 9.88 19.04 -11.36
N PHE A 217 9.66 19.91 -10.39
CA PHE A 217 8.33 20.46 -10.14
C PHE A 217 7.85 21.32 -11.30
N LEU A 218 8.74 22.18 -11.83
CA LEU A 218 8.42 23.06 -12.96
C LEU A 218 8.10 22.29 -14.24
N ALA A 219 8.85 21.25 -14.55
CA ALA A 219 8.58 20.36 -15.69
C ALA A 219 7.20 19.69 -15.60
N ASN A 220 6.70 19.52 -14.37
CA ASN A 220 5.38 18.95 -14.09
C ASN A 220 4.34 20.00 -13.67
N TRP A 221 4.55 21.29 -13.96
CA TRP A 221 3.69 22.39 -13.51
C TRP A 221 2.20 22.15 -13.77
N ASN A 222 1.84 21.82 -15.01
CA ASN A 222 0.46 21.56 -15.38
C ASN A 222 -0.15 20.37 -14.63
N ARG A 223 0.61 19.30 -14.43
CA ARG A 223 0.19 18.12 -13.66
C ARG A 223 -0.02 18.48 -12.18
N ASN A 224 0.90 19.25 -11.59
CA ASN A 224 0.81 19.70 -10.20
C ASN A 224 -0.37 20.67 -10.01
N ARG A 225 -0.57 21.58 -10.96
CA ARG A 225 -1.73 22.49 -10.98
C ARG A 225 -3.04 21.71 -11.01
N GLN A 226 -3.17 20.79 -11.96
CA GLN A 226 -4.36 19.96 -12.11
C GLN A 226 -4.63 19.11 -10.85
N ARG A 227 -3.58 18.51 -10.30
CA ARG A 227 -3.70 17.76 -9.04
C ARG A 227 -4.24 18.61 -7.90
N THR A 228 -3.74 19.84 -7.74
CA THR A 228 -4.12 20.70 -6.62
C THR A 228 -5.50 21.32 -6.79
N LEU A 229 -5.82 21.82 -7.99
CA LEU A 229 -7.05 22.58 -8.23
C LEU A 229 -8.25 21.68 -8.55
N GLU A 230 -8.04 20.58 -9.27
CA GLU A 230 -9.12 19.71 -9.73
C GLU A 230 -9.34 18.49 -8.80
N ARG A 231 -8.26 17.77 -8.46
CA ARG A 231 -8.36 16.56 -7.63
C ARG A 231 -8.40 16.84 -6.13
N GLY A 232 -7.68 17.87 -5.70
CA GLY A 232 -7.49 18.21 -4.28
C GLY A 232 -6.54 17.26 -3.55
N ASN A 233 -6.34 17.51 -2.26
CA ASN A 233 -5.55 16.68 -1.36
C ASN A 233 -6.46 15.90 -0.43
N THR A 234 -6.36 14.57 -0.46
CA THR A 234 -7.14 13.67 0.39
C THR A 234 -6.31 13.23 1.59
N VAL A 235 -6.89 13.26 2.77
CA VAL A 235 -6.23 12.86 4.03
C VAL A 235 -7.18 12.01 4.87
N VAL A 236 -6.63 11.11 5.67
CA VAL A 236 -7.41 10.38 6.69
C VAL A 236 -7.70 11.33 7.85
N GLU A 237 -8.98 11.51 8.19
CA GLU A 237 -9.37 12.49 9.21
C GLU A 237 -8.73 12.22 10.57
N LYS A 238 -8.76 10.99 11.03
CA LYS A 238 -8.18 10.60 12.33
C LYS A 238 -6.66 10.72 12.42
N PHE A 239 -5.95 10.84 11.29
CA PHE A 239 -4.50 11.01 11.30
C PHE A 239 -4.09 12.49 11.40
N GLN A 240 -5.04 13.41 11.30
CA GLN A 240 -4.75 14.83 11.39
C GLN A 240 -4.51 15.24 12.84
N THR A 241 -3.29 15.69 13.13
CA THR A 241 -2.96 16.23 14.46
C THR A 241 -3.67 17.56 14.67
N GLN A 242 -4.46 17.65 15.72
CA GLN A 242 -5.03 18.93 16.14
C GLN A 242 -3.89 19.86 16.58
N GLY A 243 -3.90 21.09 16.05
CA GLY A 243 -2.89 22.10 16.42
C GLY A 243 -1.59 22.06 15.64
N ALA A 244 -1.44 21.19 14.63
CA ALA A 244 -0.30 21.29 13.72
C ALA A 244 -0.31 22.67 13.03
N ALA A 245 0.86 23.31 12.97
CA ALA A 245 1.03 24.62 12.34
C ALA A 245 0.54 24.60 10.88
N ARG A 246 -0.50 25.36 10.60
CA ARG A 246 -1.07 25.50 9.26
C ARG A 246 -0.73 26.86 8.71
N ILE A 247 0.43 27.00 8.08
CA ILE A 247 0.84 28.22 7.42
C ILE A 247 0.36 28.17 5.97
N PRO A 248 -0.43 29.16 5.48
CA PRO A 248 -0.83 29.20 4.08
C PRO A 248 0.40 29.32 3.20
N SER A 249 0.44 28.57 2.11
CA SER A 249 1.61 28.58 1.23
C SER A 249 1.24 28.48 -0.25
N ILE A 250 2.12 29.03 -1.09
CA ILE A 250 2.04 28.96 -2.55
C ILE A 250 3.37 28.49 -3.12
N THR A 251 3.31 27.83 -4.27
CA THR A 251 4.48 27.55 -5.12
C THR A 251 4.39 28.45 -6.35
N ILE A 252 5.46 29.17 -6.67
CA ILE A 252 5.44 30.21 -7.69
C ILE A 252 6.12 29.78 -9.00
N SER A 253 5.72 30.44 -10.10
CA SER A 253 6.35 30.28 -11.42
C SER A 253 7.74 30.93 -11.47
N PRO A 254 8.60 30.58 -12.45
CA PRO A 254 9.89 31.23 -12.65
C PRO A 254 9.79 32.71 -12.95
N GLU A 255 8.74 33.12 -13.67
CA GLU A 255 8.47 34.52 -14.02
C GLU A 255 8.16 35.34 -12.76
N LEU A 256 7.33 34.78 -11.88
CA LEU A 256 7.04 35.45 -10.61
C LEU A 256 8.26 35.49 -9.70
N ALA A 257 9.06 34.38 -9.65
CA ALA A 257 10.31 34.36 -8.91
C ALA A 257 11.27 35.46 -9.40
N THR A 258 11.41 35.62 -10.73
CA THR A 258 12.25 36.67 -11.32
C THR A 258 11.77 38.06 -10.89
N SER A 259 10.47 38.29 -10.90
CA SER A 259 9.87 39.59 -10.46
C SER A 259 10.10 39.84 -8.96
N LEU A 260 9.92 38.82 -8.11
CA LEU A 260 10.09 38.96 -6.65
C LEU A 260 11.54 39.24 -6.26
N PHE A 261 12.50 38.65 -6.97
CA PHE A 261 13.93 38.86 -6.69
C PHE A 261 14.57 40.02 -7.45
N ALA A 262 13.80 40.73 -8.28
CA ALA A 262 14.29 41.93 -8.95
C ALA A 262 14.68 42.99 -7.94
N GLY A 263 15.92 43.52 -8.03
CA GLY A 263 16.47 44.53 -7.12
C GLY A 263 16.86 44.01 -5.74
N GLU A 264 16.83 42.67 -5.50
CA GLU A 264 17.33 42.07 -4.29
C GLU A 264 18.85 41.82 -4.34
N MET A 265 19.45 41.53 -3.18
CA MET A 265 20.88 41.19 -3.04
C MET A 265 21.29 40.05 -3.99
N LEU A 266 20.40 39.10 -4.22
CA LEU A 266 20.58 38.00 -5.18
C LEU A 266 19.34 37.94 -6.08
N GLY A 267 19.54 38.02 -7.40
CA GLY A 267 18.49 37.77 -8.36
C GLY A 267 18.09 36.29 -8.44
N ALA A 268 16.90 36.00 -8.95
CA ALA A 268 16.40 34.65 -9.08
C ALA A 268 17.34 33.74 -9.88
N SER A 269 17.92 34.21 -10.99
CA SER A 269 18.88 33.43 -11.80
C SER A 269 20.11 33.02 -10.98
N ALA A 270 20.67 33.93 -10.20
CA ALA A 270 21.84 33.63 -9.35
C ALA A 270 21.51 32.58 -8.26
N ILE A 271 20.29 32.57 -7.76
CA ILE A 271 19.82 31.55 -6.79
C ILE A 271 19.67 30.20 -7.51
N PHE A 272 19.02 30.18 -8.67
CA PHE A 272 18.86 28.96 -9.48
C PHE A 272 20.23 28.39 -9.89
N ASP A 273 21.15 29.21 -10.40
CA ASP A 273 22.47 28.78 -10.85
C ASP A 273 23.28 28.14 -9.73
N ARG A 274 23.31 28.73 -8.55
CA ARG A 274 24.00 28.17 -7.37
C ARG A 274 23.46 26.79 -6.99
N ILE A 275 22.16 26.66 -7.01
CA ILE A 275 21.51 25.41 -6.62
C ILE A 275 21.75 24.32 -7.66
N TYR A 276 21.73 24.67 -8.97
CA TYR A 276 21.94 23.69 -10.04
C TYR A 276 23.41 23.33 -10.26
N SER A 277 24.34 24.23 -9.96
CA SER A 277 25.77 23.93 -10.00
C SER A 277 26.28 23.13 -8.78
N GLY A 278 25.40 22.79 -7.83
CA GLY A 278 25.76 22.04 -6.63
C GLY A 278 26.41 22.87 -5.52
N VAL A 279 26.41 24.20 -5.69
CA VAL A 279 26.83 25.15 -4.66
C VAL A 279 25.74 25.26 -3.60
N GLU A 280 26.09 25.55 -2.35
CA GLU A 280 25.15 25.69 -1.25
C GLU A 280 24.05 26.71 -1.55
N VAL A 281 22.83 26.46 -1.02
CA VAL A 281 21.73 27.43 -1.03
C VAL A 281 22.23 28.71 -0.39
N PRO A 282 21.98 29.89 -0.97
CA PRO A 282 22.43 31.16 -0.41
C PRO A 282 21.94 31.35 1.03
N ALA A 283 22.76 32.02 1.84
CA ALA A 283 22.38 32.41 3.18
C ALA A 283 21.07 33.25 3.15
N SER A 284 20.30 33.14 4.20
CA SER A 284 19.05 33.89 4.37
C SER A 284 19.30 35.38 4.48
N PHE A 285 18.37 36.20 3.97
CA PHE A 285 18.46 37.65 4.04
C PHE A 285 17.10 38.34 4.07
N ALA A 286 17.05 39.54 4.63
CA ALA A 286 15.85 40.39 4.55
C ALA A 286 15.68 40.92 3.12
N MET A 287 14.49 40.72 2.55
CA MET A 287 14.14 41.31 1.25
C MET A 287 13.75 42.77 1.39
N ASN A 288 13.68 43.50 0.25
CA ASN A 288 13.27 44.88 0.23
C ASN A 288 11.93 45.07 0.97
N PRO A 289 11.87 45.95 2.00
CA PRO A 289 10.69 46.15 2.83
C PRO A 289 9.46 46.66 2.07
N ASP A 290 9.65 47.29 0.89
CA ASP A 290 8.54 47.74 0.03
C ASP A 290 7.83 46.55 -0.68
N LYS A 291 8.39 45.36 -0.62
CA LYS A 291 7.76 44.16 -1.18
C LYS A 291 6.85 43.50 -0.15
N THR A 292 5.57 43.53 -0.44
CA THR A 292 4.54 42.92 0.38
C THR A 292 3.75 41.90 -0.42
N LEU A 293 3.34 40.82 0.25
CA LEU A 293 2.46 39.83 -0.32
C LEU A 293 1.21 39.68 0.56
N THR A 294 0.06 39.56 -0.10
CA THR A 294 -1.20 39.15 0.53
C THR A 294 -1.61 37.79 0.00
N LEU A 295 -1.78 36.83 0.89
CA LEU A 295 -2.32 35.51 0.61
C LEU A 295 -3.72 35.39 1.21
N ASN A 296 -4.67 34.91 0.44
CA ASN A 296 -5.97 34.46 0.92
C ASN A 296 -6.32 33.16 0.21
N ILE A 297 -6.07 32.03 0.88
CA ILE A 297 -6.33 30.70 0.34
C ILE A 297 -7.60 30.16 0.98
N VAL A 298 -8.61 29.92 0.16
CA VAL A 298 -9.89 29.32 0.57
C VAL A 298 -9.93 27.88 0.10
N VAL A 299 -10.35 26.98 1.00
CA VAL A 299 -10.40 25.53 0.74
C VAL A 299 -11.79 24.99 1.02
N LYS A 300 -12.36 24.29 0.06
CA LYS A 300 -13.57 23.49 0.20
C LYS A 300 -13.19 22.10 0.71
N ASN A 301 -13.93 21.60 1.68
CA ASN A 301 -13.71 20.29 2.29
C ASN A 301 -14.89 19.36 1.95
N ASP A 302 -14.59 18.25 1.30
CA ASP A 302 -15.56 17.19 1.06
C ASP A 302 -15.24 16.00 1.99
N THR A 303 -16.23 15.53 2.73
CA THR A 303 -16.11 14.26 3.47
C THR A 303 -16.41 13.11 2.52
N ILE A 304 -15.48 12.20 2.40
CA ILE A 304 -15.56 10.99 1.58
C ILE A 304 -15.11 9.81 2.44
N GLY A 305 -15.30 8.58 1.97
CA GLY A 305 -14.93 7.39 2.73
C GLY A 305 -14.17 6.38 1.89
N THR A 306 -13.49 5.51 2.59
CA THR A 306 -12.96 4.24 2.10
C THR A 306 -13.08 3.21 3.23
N GLN A 307 -12.64 1.98 3.02
CA GLN A 307 -12.76 0.92 4.01
C GLN A 307 -11.69 -0.14 3.85
N ASN A 308 -11.25 -0.72 4.96
CA ASN A 308 -10.63 -2.04 4.96
C ASN A 308 -11.71 -3.12 4.88
N VAL A 309 -11.39 -4.29 4.31
CA VAL A 309 -12.26 -5.47 4.38
C VAL A 309 -11.70 -6.42 5.43
N VAL A 310 -12.52 -6.79 6.42
CA VAL A 310 -12.09 -7.57 7.59
C VAL A 310 -13.01 -8.75 7.83
N ALA A 311 -12.45 -9.95 7.90
CA ALA A 311 -13.19 -11.18 8.12
C ALA A 311 -12.45 -12.16 9.03
N VAL A 312 -13.18 -13.05 9.68
CA VAL A 312 -12.63 -14.08 10.56
C VAL A 312 -13.15 -15.46 10.17
N TRP A 313 -12.23 -16.40 9.99
CA TRP A 313 -12.51 -17.83 10.06
C TRP A 313 -12.29 -18.31 11.47
N GLU A 314 -13.37 -18.66 12.19
CA GLU A 314 -13.29 -19.02 13.61
C GLU A 314 -12.60 -20.36 13.82
N GLY A 315 -11.64 -20.41 14.74
CA GLY A 315 -10.97 -21.63 15.19
C GLY A 315 -11.86 -22.54 16.02
N ILE A 316 -11.44 -23.80 16.21
CA ILE A 316 -12.25 -24.80 16.94
C ILE A 316 -11.82 -25.03 18.38
N ASP A 317 -10.61 -24.63 18.78
CA ASP A 317 -10.14 -24.85 20.14
C ASP A 317 -10.82 -23.87 21.10
N PRO A 318 -11.40 -24.32 22.22
CA PRO A 318 -12.15 -23.45 23.11
C PRO A 318 -11.32 -22.34 23.77
N VAL A 319 -10.00 -22.52 23.87
CA VAL A 319 -9.07 -21.53 24.44
C VAL A 319 -8.40 -20.72 23.32
N LEU A 320 -7.80 -21.40 22.35
CA LEU A 320 -6.98 -20.76 21.33
C LEU A 320 -7.79 -20.01 20.27
N LYS A 321 -9.08 -20.29 20.06
CA LYS A 321 -9.92 -19.56 19.10
C LYS A 321 -10.05 -18.06 19.38
N GLY A 322 -9.72 -17.61 20.58
CA GLY A 322 -9.64 -16.19 20.94
C GLY A 322 -8.37 -15.50 20.49
N GLU A 323 -7.43 -16.24 19.90
CA GLU A 323 -6.18 -15.75 19.29
C GLU A 323 -6.26 -15.85 17.79
N TYR A 324 -5.57 -14.95 17.08
CA TYR A 324 -5.68 -14.82 15.63
C TYR A 324 -4.33 -14.91 14.95
N VAL A 325 -4.25 -15.66 13.86
CA VAL A 325 -3.19 -15.52 12.86
C VAL A 325 -3.75 -14.60 11.77
N ALA A 326 -3.14 -13.44 11.59
CA ALA A 326 -3.61 -12.46 10.62
C ALA A 326 -2.94 -12.69 9.25
N LEU A 327 -3.72 -12.55 8.19
CA LEU A 327 -3.29 -12.44 6.80
C LEU A 327 -3.61 -11.04 6.31
N GLY A 328 -2.66 -10.40 5.61
CA GLY A 328 -2.82 -9.06 5.07
C GLY A 328 -2.33 -8.94 3.63
N ALA A 329 -3.05 -8.13 2.85
CA ALA A 329 -2.70 -7.68 1.51
C ALA A 329 -3.39 -6.34 1.29
N HIS A 330 -2.88 -5.48 0.41
CA HIS A 330 -3.67 -4.32 0.01
C HIS A 330 -4.48 -4.61 -1.26
N TYR A 331 -5.63 -3.96 -1.38
CA TYR A 331 -6.51 -4.20 -2.52
C TYR A 331 -6.74 -2.96 -3.39
N ASP A 332 -6.14 -1.83 -3.01
CA ASP A 332 -6.05 -0.64 -3.86
C ASP A 332 -4.83 -0.70 -4.78
N HIS A 333 -4.81 0.21 -5.76
CA HIS A 333 -3.65 0.50 -6.60
C HIS A 333 -3.70 1.96 -7.05
N VAL A 334 -2.87 2.38 -8.02
CA VAL A 334 -2.65 3.80 -8.34
C VAL A 334 -3.75 4.45 -9.20
N GLY A 335 -4.68 3.67 -9.75
CA GLY A 335 -5.86 4.18 -10.45
C GLY A 335 -5.63 4.52 -11.92
N LEU A 336 -6.16 5.67 -12.34
CA LEU A 336 -6.12 6.12 -13.74
C LEU A 336 -5.01 7.15 -13.96
N GLY A 337 -4.21 6.95 -15.00
CA GLY A 337 -3.21 7.89 -15.49
C GLY A 337 -3.79 8.96 -16.40
N THR A 338 -2.89 9.79 -16.96
CA THR A 338 -3.24 10.86 -17.90
C THR A 338 -2.52 10.73 -19.25
N GLN A 339 -1.74 9.67 -19.43
CA GLN A 339 -1.01 9.38 -20.67
C GLN A 339 -1.98 8.97 -21.80
N LYS A 340 -1.51 9.10 -23.05
CA LYS A 340 -2.22 8.56 -24.20
C LYS A 340 -2.00 7.05 -24.31
N GLY A 341 -2.98 6.34 -24.84
CA GLY A 341 -2.97 4.88 -24.95
C GLY A 341 -3.52 4.24 -23.69
N ASP A 342 -2.87 3.20 -23.19
CA ASP A 342 -3.25 2.56 -21.94
C ASP A 342 -2.96 3.48 -20.76
N PHE A 343 -4.01 3.85 -20.03
CA PHE A 343 -3.95 4.75 -18.89
C PHE A 343 -4.54 4.12 -17.61
N ILE A 344 -4.92 2.84 -17.67
CA ILE A 344 -5.44 2.11 -16.51
C ILE A 344 -4.29 1.35 -15.87
N TYR A 345 -4.01 1.65 -14.63
CA TYR A 345 -3.00 0.94 -13.83
C TYR A 345 -3.70 -0.23 -13.16
N ASN A 346 -3.77 -1.39 -13.84
CA ASN A 346 -4.54 -2.54 -13.38
C ASN A 346 -4.01 -3.14 -12.09
N GLY A 347 -2.70 -3.06 -11.82
CA GLY A 347 -2.09 -3.55 -10.58
C GLY A 347 -2.35 -5.03 -10.36
N ALA A 348 -1.97 -5.86 -11.34
CA ALA A 348 -2.24 -7.30 -11.25
C ALA A 348 -1.29 -7.98 -10.28
N ASP A 349 -0.02 -7.60 -10.27
CA ASP A 349 0.92 -8.08 -9.26
C ASP A 349 0.84 -7.21 -8.01
N ASP A 350 0.86 -5.89 -8.16
CA ASP A 350 0.81 -4.87 -7.10
C ASP A 350 -0.64 -4.35 -6.86
N ASP A 351 -1.39 -4.76 -5.88
CA ASP A 351 -1.28 -6.00 -5.11
C ASP A 351 -2.53 -6.87 -5.37
N GLY A 352 -2.87 -6.99 -6.66
CA GLY A 352 -3.89 -7.95 -7.12
C GLY A 352 -3.51 -9.39 -6.75
N SER A 353 -2.20 -9.72 -6.82
CA SER A 353 -1.69 -11.05 -6.52
C SER A 353 -1.87 -11.42 -5.04
N GLY A 354 -1.50 -10.54 -4.10
CA GLY A 354 -1.71 -10.77 -2.68
C GLY A 354 -3.19 -10.74 -2.29
N THR A 355 -3.94 -9.77 -2.80
CA THR A 355 -5.41 -9.69 -2.59
C THR A 355 -6.10 -10.99 -3.03
N THR A 356 -5.73 -11.52 -4.19
CA THR A 356 -6.27 -12.79 -4.71
C THR A 356 -5.82 -13.98 -3.89
N ALA A 357 -4.55 -14.00 -3.44
CA ALA A 357 -4.02 -15.06 -2.59
C ALA A 357 -4.78 -15.16 -1.26
N LEU A 358 -5.07 -14.03 -0.62
CA LEU A 358 -5.90 -14.00 0.59
C LEU A 358 -7.29 -14.59 0.33
N LEU A 359 -7.92 -14.22 -0.79
CA LEU A 359 -9.25 -14.71 -1.16
C LEU A 359 -9.25 -16.22 -1.38
N ALA A 360 -8.25 -16.75 -2.11
CA ALA A 360 -8.09 -18.18 -2.34
C ALA A 360 -7.82 -18.96 -1.03
N MET A 361 -7.06 -18.39 -0.10
CA MET A 361 -6.85 -19.00 1.21
C MET A 361 -8.11 -19.01 2.08
N ALA A 362 -8.96 -17.99 1.98
CA ALA A 362 -10.26 -17.96 2.67
C ALA A 362 -11.18 -19.08 2.13
N GLU A 363 -11.24 -19.27 0.82
CA GLU A 363 -11.98 -20.37 0.20
C GLU A 363 -11.42 -21.74 0.59
N ALA A 364 -10.09 -21.90 0.61
CA ALA A 364 -9.42 -23.12 1.02
C ALA A 364 -9.79 -23.53 2.46
N LEU A 365 -9.86 -22.57 3.40
CA LEU A 365 -10.32 -22.85 4.77
C LEU A 365 -11.77 -23.31 4.81
N ALA A 366 -12.64 -22.74 4.00
CA ALA A 366 -14.04 -23.12 3.94
C ALA A 366 -14.24 -24.56 3.39
N HIS A 367 -13.36 -25.00 2.51
CA HIS A 367 -13.39 -26.35 1.91
C HIS A 367 -12.50 -27.37 2.64
N ALA A 368 -11.71 -26.94 3.64
CA ALA A 368 -10.85 -27.83 4.41
C ALA A 368 -11.68 -28.85 5.22
N ARG A 369 -11.23 -30.10 5.25
CA ARG A 369 -11.83 -31.16 6.10
C ARG A 369 -11.50 -30.98 7.58
N LEU A 370 -10.40 -30.34 7.88
CA LEU A 370 -9.96 -29.98 9.22
C LEU A 370 -10.17 -28.48 9.43
N ARG A 371 -10.25 -28.07 10.68
CA ARG A 371 -10.28 -26.65 11.05
C ARG A 371 -9.11 -26.30 11.95
N PRO A 372 -8.51 -25.11 11.82
CA PRO A 372 -7.43 -24.69 12.70
C PRO A 372 -7.90 -24.46 14.12
N LYS A 373 -7.00 -24.58 15.10
CA LYS A 373 -7.29 -24.34 16.52
C LYS A 373 -7.52 -22.85 16.80
N ARG A 374 -6.59 -21.98 16.35
CA ARG A 374 -6.74 -20.52 16.39
C ARG A 374 -7.63 -20.05 15.27
N SER A 375 -8.24 -18.91 15.48
CA SER A 375 -8.94 -18.19 14.42
C SER A 375 -7.97 -17.58 13.40
N VAL A 376 -8.44 -17.41 12.16
CA VAL A 376 -7.69 -16.74 11.11
C VAL A 376 -8.38 -15.41 10.82
N LEU A 377 -7.62 -14.34 10.88
CA LEU A 377 -8.07 -12.98 10.59
C LEU A 377 -7.58 -12.59 9.19
N PHE A 378 -8.48 -12.16 8.34
CA PHE A 378 -8.19 -11.64 7.01
C PHE A 378 -8.40 -10.14 7.01
N VAL A 379 -7.42 -9.38 6.54
CA VAL A 379 -7.51 -7.93 6.41
C VAL A 379 -7.00 -7.51 5.03
N TRP A 380 -7.90 -7.04 4.18
CA TRP A 380 -7.54 -6.34 2.96
C TRP A 380 -7.48 -4.85 3.28
N HIS A 381 -6.30 -4.27 3.13
CA HIS A 381 -6.04 -2.88 3.47
C HIS A 381 -6.33 -1.96 2.29
N ALA A 382 -6.90 -0.78 2.56
CA ALA A 382 -7.11 0.27 1.56
C ALA A 382 -6.09 1.39 1.73
N GLY A 383 -5.65 1.99 0.63
CA GLY A 383 -4.76 3.15 0.69
C GLY A 383 -3.33 2.83 1.10
N GLU A 384 -2.84 1.66 0.77
CA GLU A 384 -1.43 1.33 0.87
C GLU A 384 -0.63 2.33 0.04
N GLU A 385 -1.03 2.53 -1.22
CA GLU A 385 -0.45 3.43 -2.21
C GLU A 385 -0.50 4.93 -1.82
N LYS A 386 -1.26 5.25 -0.80
CA LYS A 386 -1.35 6.60 -0.22
C LYS A 386 -0.50 6.74 1.07
N GLY A 387 0.30 5.73 1.38
CA GLY A 387 1.18 5.66 2.55
C GLY A 387 0.59 4.83 3.68
N LEU A 388 0.25 3.58 3.40
CA LEU A 388 -0.16 2.55 4.35
C LEU A 388 -1.39 2.94 5.19
N TRP A 389 -2.37 3.65 4.59
CA TRP A 389 -3.49 4.20 5.37
C TRP A 389 -4.32 3.12 6.05
N GLY A 390 -4.67 2.06 5.34
CA GLY A 390 -5.54 1.00 5.84
C GLY A 390 -4.92 0.22 6.98
N SER A 391 -3.68 -0.23 6.84
CA SER A 391 -2.98 -0.96 7.89
C SER A 391 -2.68 -0.09 9.10
N ARG A 392 -2.30 1.19 8.88
CA ARG A 392 -2.14 2.15 9.96
C ARG A 392 -3.46 2.36 10.70
N TYR A 393 -4.55 2.54 9.97
CA TYR A 393 -5.88 2.73 10.57
C TYR A 393 -6.31 1.50 11.34
N PHE A 394 -6.12 0.29 10.78
CA PHE A 394 -6.45 -0.95 11.45
C PHE A 394 -5.63 -1.12 12.75
N THR A 395 -4.33 -0.82 12.72
CA THR A 395 -3.46 -1.01 13.89
C THR A 395 -3.56 0.11 14.92
N ASP A 396 -4.00 1.31 14.55
CA ASP A 396 -4.26 2.42 15.47
C ASP A 396 -5.69 2.35 16.06
N TYR A 397 -6.66 1.79 15.32
CA TYR A 397 -8.08 1.66 15.71
C TYR A 397 -8.61 0.26 15.40
N PRO A 398 -8.04 -0.80 16.01
CA PRO A 398 -8.30 -2.17 15.59
C PRO A 398 -9.74 -2.63 15.92
N THR A 399 -10.38 -3.33 14.97
CA THR A 399 -11.67 -4.01 15.22
C THR A 399 -11.47 -5.33 15.97
N ILE A 400 -10.28 -5.91 15.91
CA ILE A 400 -9.82 -7.06 16.70
C ILE A 400 -8.61 -6.58 17.52
N PRO A 401 -8.61 -6.70 18.86
CA PRO A 401 -7.51 -6.26 19.71
C PRO A 401 -6.15 -6.83 19.26
N LEU A 402 -5.13 -5.96 19.09
CA LEU A 402 -3.83 -6.36 18.55
C LEU A 402 -3.11 -7.41 19.39
N GLU A 403 -3.30 -7.37 20.71
CA GLU A 403 -2.73 -8.36 21.65
C GLU A 403 -3.26 -9.78 21.45
N ARG A 404 -4.37 -9.94 20.71
CA ARG A 404 -4.91 -11.24 20.31
C ARG A 404 -4.33 -11.73 18.98
N ILE A 405 -3.64 -10.89 18.23
CA ILE A 405 -2.98 -11.26 16.98
C ILE A 405 -1.62 -11.87 17.32
N VAL A 406 -1.42 -13.14 17.02
CA VAL A 406 -0.17 -13.85 17.35
C VAL A 406 0.93 -13.60 16.34
N THR A 407 0.58 -13.36 15.09
CA THR A 407 1.47 -12.95 13.98
C THR A 407 0.64 -12.42 12.82
N GLN A 408 1.26 -11.64 11.93
CA GLN A 408 0.67 -11.21 10.67
C GLN A 408 1.55 -11.70 9.51
N LEU A 409 0.94 -12.36 8.53
CA LEU A 409 1.56 -12.77 7.28
C LEU A 409 1.09 -11.81 6.19
N ASN A 410 1.99 -10.98 5.68
CA ASN A 410 1.73 -10.00 4.63
C ASN A 410 2.09 -10.57 3.27
N ILE A 411 1.26 -10.29 2.29
CA ILE A 411 1.46 -10.73 0.92
C ILE A 411 1.29 -9.51 0.05
N ASP A 412 2.33 -9.18 -0.71
CA ASP A 412 2.33 -8.01 -1.57
C ASP A 412 3.33 -8.29 -2.71
N MET A 413 2.82 -8.40 -3.93
CA MET A 413 3.55 -8.80 -5.13
C MET A 413 4.18 -10.20 -5.01
N ILE A 414 3.44 -11.22 -5.47
CA ILE A 414 3.90 -12.63 -5.49
C ILE A 414 3.65 -13.33 -6.82
N GLY A 415 3.24 -12.59 -7.85
CA GLY A 415 2.75 -13.11 -9.12
C GLY A 415 3.72 -13.00 -10.29
N ARG A 416 4.87 -12.34 -10.17
CA ARG A 416 5.81 -12.17 -11.27
C ARG A 416 7.06 -13.02 -11.10
N SER A 417 7.64 -13.42 -12.23
CA SER A 417 8.87 -14.22 -12.25
C SER A 417 9.87 -13.66 -13.23
N ARG A 418 11.12 -13.50 -12.81
CA ARG A 418 12.22 -13.17 -13.71
C ARG A 418 12.48 -14.33 -14.66
N LYS A 419 12.46 -14.03 -15.95
CA LYS A 419 12.80 -14.98 -17.00
C LYS A 419 14.31 -15.19 -17.06
N GLU A 420 14.73 -16.42 -17.40
CA GLU A 420 16.14 -16.69 -17.63
C GLU A 420 16.67 -15.83 -18.79
N GLY A 421 17.81 -15.14 -18.57
CA GLY A 421 18.39 -14.25 -19.56
C GLY A 421 17.66 -12.91 -19.77
N ASP A 422 16.72 -12.53 -18.87
CA ASP A 422 16.04 -11.22 -18.95
C ASP A 422 17.06 -10.07 -18.91
N PRO A 423 17.15 -9.24 -19.97
CA PRO A 423 18.14 -8.17 -20.06
C PRO A 423 17.67 -6.86 -19.41
N ASP A 424 16.40 -6.74 -19.00
CA ASP A 424 15.87 -5.49 -18.45
C ASP A 424 16.46 -5.22 -17.05
N PRO A 425 17.20 -4.11 -16.87
CA PRO A 425 17.82 -3.79 -15.60
C PRO A 425 16.80 -3.52 -14.49
N ARG A 426 15.54 -3.22 -14.82
CA ARG A 426 14.46 -3.02 -13.86
C ARG A 426 14.04 -4.33 -13.19
N ASN A 427 14.27 -5.46 -13.87
CA ASN A 427 13.96 -6.81 -13.37
C ASN A 427 15.14 -7.47 -12.64
N LYS A 428 16.23 -6.75 -12.41
CA LYS A 428 17.44 -7.32 -11.79
C LYS A 428 17.19 -7.95 -10.43
N ASP A 429 16.25 -7.39 -9.68
CA ASP A 429 15.87 -7.83 -8.33
C ASP A 429 14.54 -8.61 -8.30
N LEU A 430 13.94 -8.90 -9.45
CA LEU A 430 12.77 -9.78 -9.53
C LEU A 430 13.18 -11.24 -9.30
N SER A 431 12.48 -11.94 -8.43
CA SER A 431 12.78 -13.34 -8.07
C SER A 431 12.34 -14.32 -9.16
N GLY A 432 12.97 -15.49 -9.18
CA GLY A 432 12.68 -16.55 -10.15
C GLY A 432 11.36 -17.30 -9.87
N PRO A 433 10.99 -18.27 -10.73
CA PRO A 433 9.70 -18.99 -10.64
C PRO A 433 9.55 -19.92 -9.42
N ASN A 434 10.63 -20.17 -8.71
CA ASN A 434 10.63 -20.96 -7.46
C ASN A 434 11.23 -20.19 -6.28
N ASP A 435 11.43 -18.89 -6.45
CA ASP A 435 12.07 -18.02 -5.45
C ASP A 435 11.05 -17.02 -4.90
N ILE A 436 11.18 -16.66 -3.63
CA ILE A 436 10.40 -15.59 -3.00
C ILE A 436 11.24 -14.92 -1.92
N TYR A 437 11.18 -13.59 -1.82
CA TYR A 437 11.76 -12.86 -0.71
C TYR A 437 10.89 -13.01 0.53
N VAL A 438 11.56 -13.23 1.67
CA VAL A 438 10.94 -13.37 2.98
C VAL A 438 11.54 -12.32 3.91
N ILE A 439 10.75 -11.33 4.27
CA ILE A 439 11.20 -10.11 4.95
C ILE A 439 10.56 -10.02 6.34
N GLY A 440 11.32 -9.61 7.35
CA GLY A 440 10.85 -9.42 8.72
C GLY A 440 10.70 -10.71 9.54
N SER A 441 10.81 -11.86 8.90
CA SER A 441 10.52 -13.17 9.51
C SER A 441 11.39 -13.50 10.72
N LYS A 442 12.64 -13.07 10.72
CA LYS A 442 13.62 -13.29 11.80
C LYS A 442 13.96 -12.01 12.57
N MET A 443 13.34 -10.87 12.21
CA MET A 443 13.64 -9.57 12.83
C MET A 443 13.03 -9.42 14.24
N MET A 444 11.90 -10.07 14.51
CA MET A 444 11.19 -9.99 15.79
C MET A 444 11.10 -11.33 16.52
N SER A 445 11.07 -12.45 15.77
CA SER A 445 10.87 -13.78 16.30
C SER A 445 11.74 -14.80 15.57
N SER A 446 12.78 -15.30 16.24
CA SER A 446 13.61 -16.38 15.67
C SER A 446 12.77 -17.62 15.41
N GLU A 447 11.87 -17.95 16.33
CA GLU A 447 10.97 -19.11 16.26
C GLU A 447 10.00 -19.04 15.07
N LEU A 448 9.46 -17.86 14.76
CA LEU A 448 8.56 -17.66 13.60
C LEU A 448 9.29 -17.90 12.29
N GLY A 449 10.49 -17.36 12.14
CA GLY A 449 11.32 -17.56 10.96
C GLY A 449 11.70 -19.02 10.75
N GLU A 450 12.15 -19.74 11.79
CA GLU A 450 12.48 -21.16 11.73
C GLU A 450 11.27 -22.04 11.41
N LEU A 451 10.10 -21.68 11.95
CA LEU A 451 8.84 -22.37 11.65
C LEU A 451 8.49 -22.23 10.16
N SER A 452 8.50 -21.02 9.63
CA SER A 452 8.19 -20.76 8.22
C SER A 452 9.15 -21.51 7.29
N GLU A 453 10.44 -21.51 7.60
CA GLU A 453 11.46 -22.23 6.85
C GLU A 453 11.25 -23.77 6.91
N THR A 454 10.89 -24.31 8.08
CA THR A 454 10.61 -25.74 8.28
C THR A 454 9.38 -26.17 7.48
N VAL A 455 8.31 -25.37 7.50
CA VAL A 455 7.11 -25.63 6.70
C VAL A 455 7.44 -25.65 5.22
N ASN A 456 8.15 -24.64 4.74
CA ASN A 456 8.54 -24.56 3.33
C ASN A 456 9.36 -25.77 2.90
N LYS A 457 10.41 -26.14 3.64
CA LYS A 457 11.28 -27.29 3.35
C LYS A 457 10.53 -28.62 3.33
N SER A 458 9.51 -28.76 4.17
CA SER A 458 8.72 -30.00 4.28
C SER A 458 7.55 -30.06 3.29
N PHE A 459 7.24 -29.00 2.56
CA PHE A 459 6.09 -28.92 1.66
C PHE A 459 6.51 -28.74 0.19
N LEU A 460 6.69 -27.50 -0.29
CA LEU A 460 7.04 -27.23 -1.69
C LEU A 460 8.49 -26.84 -1.90
N ASN A 461 9.22 -26.59 -0.83
CA ASN A 461 10.65 -26.30 -0.81
C ASN A 461 11.05 -25.18 -1.81
N LEU A 462 10.31 -24.06 -1.77
CA LEU A 462 10.67 -22.85 -2.50
C LEU A 462 12.02 -22.33 -2.00
N ASN A 463 12.75 -21.62 -2.84
CA ASN A 463 13.94 -20.92 -2.42
C ASN A 463 13.54 -19.61 -1.69
N PHE A 464 13.58 -19.59 -0.37
CA PHE A 464 13.36 -18.42 0.45
C PHE A 464 14.62 -17.55 0.46
N ASP A 465 14.55 -16.37 -0.14
CA ASP A 465 15.65 -15.39 -0.16
C ASP A 465 15.45 -14.35 0.94
N TYR A 466 16.40 -14.28 1.86
CA TYR A 466 16.37 -13.38 3.03
C TYR A 466 17.23 -12.13 2.86
N ARG A 467 17.68 -11.80 1.63
CA ARG A 467 18.58 -10.63 1.41
C ARG A 467 18.01 -9.31 1.93
N TYR A 468 16.69 -9.18 1.96
CA TYR A 468 15.98 -7.99 2.46
C TYR A 468 15.44 -8.15 3.90
N ASP A 469 15.70 -9.29 4.53
CA ASP A 469 15.42 -9.52 5.96
C ASP A 469 16.54 -8.94 6.84
N ASP A 470 16.96 -7.72 6.50
CA ASP A 470 18.05 -6.96 7.13
C ASP A 470 17.57 -5.53 7.44
N PRO A 471 17.65 -5.08 8.70
CA PRO A 471 17.35 -3.69 9.08
C PRO A 471 18.13 -2.63 8.30
N ALA A 472 19.32 -2.99 7.78
CA ALA A 472 20.19 -2.11 7.00
C ALA A 472 19.92 -2.14 5.48
N ASP A 473 18.88 -2.86 5.01
CA ASP A 473 18.53 -2.92 3.60
C ASP A 473 18.41 -1.50 3.00
N PRO A 474 19.23 -1.16 1.98
CA PRO A 474 19.20 0.17 1.36
C PRO A 474 17.89 0.45 0.62
N ASN A 475 17.17 -0.59 0.16
CA ASN A 475 15.87 -0.46 -0.49
C ASN A 475 14.74 -0.22 0.50
N ARG A 476 14.99 -0.50 1.79
CA ARG A 476 14.05 -0.30 2.90
C ARG A 476 12.70 -1.00 2.69
N PHE A 477 12.68 -2.18 2.09
CA PHE A 477 11.43 -2.92 1.81
C PHE A 477 10.62 -3.22 3.08
N PHE A 478 11.28 -3.37 4.23
CA PHE A 478 10.58 -3.53 5.51
C PHE A 478 9.57 -2.42 5.82
N PHE A 479 9.70 -1.23 5.23
CA PHE A 479 8.80 -0.08 5.48
C PHE A 479 7.77 0.13 4.39
N ARG A 480 7.79 -0.67 3.32
CA ARG A 480 7.10 -0.37 2.07
C ARG A 480 5.82 -1.14 1.85
N SER A 481 5.34 -1.89 2.86
CA SER A 481 4.04 -2.54 2.81
C SER A 481 3.38 -2.62 4.20
N ASP A 482 2.17 -3.11 4.26
CA ASP A 482 1.25 -3.06 5.39
C ASP A 482 1.74 -3.75 6.68
N HIS A 483 2.61 -4.77 6.56
CA HIS A 483 3.23 -5.46 7.70
C HIS A 483 3.94 -4.50 8.66
N TYR A 484 4.48 -3.39 8.12
CA TYR A 484 5.21 -2.42 8.94
C TYR A 484 4.35 -1.87 10.08
N ASN A 485 3.07 -1.58 9.82
CA ASN A 485 2.19 -1.04 10.85
C ASN A 485 1.88 -2.03 11.97
N TYR A 486 1.87 -3.33 11.68
CA TYR A 486 1.77 -4.39 12.70
C TYR A 486 3.09 -4.54 13.48
N ALA A 487 4.21 -4.58 12.77
CA ALA A 487 5.54 -4.74 13.38
C ALA A 487 5.87 -3.62 14.37
N ARG A 488 5.60 -2.34 14.04
CA ARG A 488 5.81 -1.21 14.94
C ARG A 488 4.92 -1.22 16.19
N LYS A 489 3.84 -2.01 16.18
CA LYS A 489 2.96 -2.25 17.35
C LYS A 489 3.34 -3.51 18.12
N GLY A 490 4.44 -4.17 17.75
CA GLY A 490 4.96 -5.35 18.45
C GLY A 490 4.37 -6.68 18.00
N VAL A 491 3.56 -6.71 16.93
CA VAL A 491 3.07 -7.96 16.34
C VAL A 491 4.16 -8.52 15.42
N PRO A 492 4.66 -9.75 15.64
CA PRO A 492 5.66 -10.36 14.75
C PRO A 492 5.06 -10.63 13.37
N ILE A 493 5.85 -10.43 12.32
CA ILE A 493 5.39 -10.47 10.93
C ILE A 493 6.25 -11.34 10.04
N ILE A 494 5.68 -11.76 8.92
CA ILE A 494 6.40 -12.21 7.73
C ILE A 494 5.82 -11.46 6.53
N PHE A 495 6.68 -10.90 5.71
CA PHE A 495 6.31 -10.29 4.45
C PHE A 495 6.87 -11.10 3.29
N TYR A 496 6.00 -11.58 2.39
CA TYR A 496 6.32 -12.31 1.17
C TYR A 496 6.22 -11.39 -0.03
N PHE A 497 7.31 -11.34 -0.82
CA PHE A 497 7.49 -10.37 -1.90
C PHE A 497 8.32 -10.97 -3.03
N ASP A 498 8.01 -10.72 -4.29
CA ASP A 498 8.77 -11.27 -5.43
C ASP A 498 9.80 -10.31 -6.02
N GLY A 499 9.78 -9.05 -5.64
CA GLY A 499 10.68 -8.01 -6.13
C GLY A 499 9.98 -6.99 -7.02
N VAL A 500 10.70 -5.91 -7.32
CA VAL A 500 10.22 -4.88 -8.25
C VAL A 500 10.53 -5.29 -9.68
N HIS A 501 9.61 -5.04 -10.61
CA HIS A 501 9.71 -5.38 -12.03
C HIS A 501 9.44 -4.16 -12.94
N GLU A 502 9.65 -4.33 -14.24
CA GLU A 502 9.54 -3.26 -15.25
C GLU A 502 8.16 -2.59 -15.30
N ASP A 503 7.13 -3.32 -14.91
CA ASP A 503 5.74 -2.84 -14.92
C ASP A 503 5.27 -2.29 -13.56
N TYR A 504 6.12 -2.25 -12.54
CA TYR A 504 5.75 -1.72 -11.22
C TYR A 504 5.26 -0.28 -11.33
N HIS A 505 4.04 0.00 -10.85
CA HIS A 505 3.34 1.28 -11.01
C HIS A 505 3.24 1.75 -12.46
N GLN A 506 3.04 0.79 -13.41
CA GLN A 506 2.80 1.06 -14.81
C GLN A 506 1.51 0.38 -15.28
N PRO A 507 0.86 0.87 -16.37
CA PRO A 507 -0.32 0.20 -16.93
C PRO A 507 -0.03 -1.25 -17.38
N GLY A 508 1.22 -1.56 -17.65
CA GLY A 508 1.66 -2.90 -18.05
C GLY A 508 1.63 -3.96 -16.96
N ASP A 509 1.30 -3.63 -15.70
CA ASP A 509 1.08 -4.61 -14.65
C ASP A 509 -0.31 -5.23 -14.79
N SER A 510 -0.42 -6.21 -15.69
CA SER A 510 -1.65 -6.82 -16.17
C SER A 510 -1.73 -8.33 -15.89
N ALA A 511 -2.94 -8.86 -15.79
CA ALA A 511 -3.20 -10.25 -15.38
C ALA A 511 -2.62 -11.31 -16.34
N ASP A 512 -2.39 -10.99 -17.60
CA ASP A 512 -1.78 -11.88 -18.60
C ASP A 512 -0.28 -12.08 -18.40
N LYS A 513 0.40 -11.22 -17.64
CA LYS A 513 1.83 -11.31 -17.32
C LYS A 513 2.13 -12.09 -16.02
N ILE A 514 1.12 -12.49 -15.29
CA ILE A 514 1.27 -13.20 -14.01
C ILE A 514 1.71 -14.65 -14.23
N ASP A 515 2.72 -15.08 -13.50
CA ASP A 515 3.12 -16.48 -13.34
C ASP A 515 2.23 -17.16 -12.29
N TYR A 516 1.06 -17.60 -12.73
CA TYR A 516 0.09 -18.26 -11.84
C TYR A 516 0.62 -19.54 -11.22
N SER A 517 1.61 -20.20 -11.83
CA SER A 517 2.26 -21.38 -11.25
C SER A 517 3.09 -21.02 -10.02
N LYS A 518 3.87 -19.92 -10.10
CA LYS A 518 4.60 -19.39 -8.94
C LYS A 518 3.62 -18.92 -7.87
N MET A 519 2.63 -18.12 -8.26
CA MET A 519 1.62 -17.58 -7.35
C MET A 519 0.90 -18.67 -6.57
N GLU A 520 0.53 -19.80 -7.23
CA GLU A 520 -0.04 -20.96 -6.58
C GLU A 520 0.90 -21.55 -5.53
N LYS A 521 2.17 -21.80 -5.90
CA LYS A 521 3.16 -22.40 -4.99
C LYS A 521 3.40 -21.53 -3.76
N VAL A 522 3.56 -20.23 -3.97
CA VAL A 522 3.79 -19.26 -2.89
C VAL A 522 2.56 -19.19 -1.98
N THR A 523 1.36 -19.03 -2.55
CA THR A 523 0.10 -18.98 -1.78
C THR A 523 -0.11 -20.24 -0.96
N ARG A 524 0.11 -21.42 -1.54
CA ARG A 524 0.00 -22.71 -0.82
C ARG A 524 1.03 -22.82 0.31
N THR A 525 2.26 -22.34 0.12
CA THR A 525 3.30 -22.37 1.15
C THR A 525 2.95 -21.42 2.31
N ILE A 526 2.44 -20.24 2.02
CA ILE A 526 1.95 -19.29 3.04
C ILE A 526 0.76 -19.90 3.80
N TYR A 527 -0.18 -20.51 3.09
CA TYR A 527 -1.33 -21.21 3.69
C TYR A 527 -0.91 -22.31 4.64
N MET A 528 0.09 -23.12 4.30
CA MET A 528 0.59 -24.16 5.18
C MET A 528 1.35 -23.58 6.38
N THR A 529 2.04 -22.45 6.23
CA THR A 529 2.67 -21.70 7.33
C THR A 529 1.61 -21.15 8.29
N LEU A 530 0.56 -20.51 7.75
CA LEU A 530 -0.62 -20.10 8.51
C LEU A 530 -1.19 -21.25 9.32
N TRP A 531 -1.41 -22.41 8.67
CA TRP A 531 -2.00 -23.59 9.30
C TRP A 531 -1.18 -24.09 10.47
N GLU A 532 0.15 -24.15 10.29
CA GLU A 532 1.07 -24.60 11.34
C GLU A 532 1.05 -23.64 12.54
N ILE A 533 1.12 -22.32 12.32
CA ILE A 533 1.03 -21.31 13.39
C ILE A 533 -0.31 -21.41 14.13
N ALA A 534 -1.42 -21.57 13.38
CA ALA A 534 -2.76 -21.64 13.96
C ALA A 534 -2.98 -22.87 14.85
N ASN A 535 -2.20 -23.93 14.69
CA ASN A 535 -2.35 -25.19 15.43
C ASN A 535 -1.31 -25.39 16.54
N ARG A 536 -0.27 -24.57 16.64
CA ARG A 536 0.71 -24.64 17.73
C ARG A 536 0.08 -24.36 19.10
N PRO A 537 0.52 -25.04 20.16
CA PRO A 537 0.00 -24.80 21.51
C PRO A 537 0.40 -23.42 22.06
N VAL A 538 1.56 -22.89 21.65
CA VAL A 538 2.15 -21.65 22.13
C VAL A 538 2.37 -20.68 20.97
N ARG A 539 2.22 -19.37 21.22
CA ARG A 539 2.54 -18.30 20.27
C ARG A 539 4.03 -18.32 19.92
N PRO A 540 4.45 -17.96 18.70
CA PRO A 540 5.83 -17.62 18.43
C PRO A 540 6.32 -16.53 19.39
N LYS A 541 7.46 -16.78 20.03
CA LYS A 541 8.02 -15.84 21.00
C LYS A 541 8.62 -14.63 20.28
N VAL A 542 8.25 -13.42 20.70
CA VAL A 542 8.96 -12.19 20.30
C VAL A 542 10.23 -12.09 21.16
N ASP A 543 11.36 -12.51 20.61
CA ASP A 543 12.64 -12.61 21.30
C ASP A 543 13.67 -11.55 20.84
N LYS A 544 13.30 -10.71 19.89
CA LYS A 544 14.10 -9.61 19.36
C LYS A 544 13.31 -8.32 19.35
N GLN A 545 13.98 -7.21 19.63
CA GLN A 545 13.41 -5.88 19.46
C GLN A 545 13.81 -5.32 18.11
N LEU A 546 12.84 -4.74 17.41
CA LEU A 546 13.17 -3.97 16.22
C LEU A 546 14.10 -2.81 16.59
N PRO A 547 15.14 -2.53 15.78
CA PRO A 547 15.93 -1.34 15.93
C PRO A 547 15.05 -0.08 16.03
N THR A 548 15.45 0.87 16.88
CA THR A 548 14.66 2.09 17.12
C THR A 548 14.41 2.88 15.82
N GLU A 549 15.33 2.81 14.88
CA GLU A 549 15.24 3.41 13.55
C GLU A 549 14.10 2.81 12.72
N LEU A 550 13.74 1.54 12.95
CA LEU A 550 12.64 0.85 12.27
C LEU A 550 11.27 1.09 12.93
N THR A 551 11.21 1.68 14.12
CA THR A 551 9.95 1.94 14.83
C THR A 551 9.51 3.40 14.80
N ARG A 552 10.39 4.31 14.32
CA ARG A 552 10.12 5.75 14.20
C ARG A 552 9.72 6.08 12.76
N GLN A 553 8.48 6.50 12.55
CA GLN A 553 8.05 7.26 11.37
C GLN A 553 8.11 8.74 11.64
#